data_81a94426fe1970dcc475cf719d5017bc
#
_entry.id   81a94426fe1970dcc475cf719d5017bc
#
_cell.length_a   1.000
_cell.length_b   1.000
_cell.length_c   1.000
_cell.angle_alpha   90.00
_cell.angle_beta   90.00
_cell.angle_gamma   90.00
#
_symmetry.space_group_name_H-M   'P 1'
#
loop_
_entity.id
_entity.type
_entity.pdbx_description
1 polymer ?
#
loop_
_entity_poly.entity_id
_entity_poly.type
_entity_poly.pdbx_seq_one_letter_code
_entity_poly.pdbx_strand_id
1 'polypeptide(L)'
;MPQNNEVFDYNPEYAKLYQEDNNEQSSPDTSDEQLLPANESPGEFSDQAAGKRAANFSLLFAFLSPLFFFLGFWCLVKGLGESSLQVALLAPILNILGIWQGFTARRHGTRASGGLILNGLGLCIFIGIAALILLIAQALSGIN
;
A
#
# COMPACT_ATOMS: atom_id res chain seq x y z
N MET A 1 -13.81 -0.89 -60.99
CA MET A 1 -12.95 -1.06 -59.81
C MET A 1 -13.10 -2.48 -59.36
N PRO A 2 -12.10 -3.35 -59.47
CA PRO A 2 -12.20 -4.72 -58.99
C PRO A 2 -12.02 -4.72 -57.50
N GLN A 3 -12.98 -5.29 -56.75
CA GLN A 3 -12.85 -5.62 -55.35
C GLN A 3 -11.87 -6.78 -55.21
N ASN A 4 -10.74 -6.52 -54.58
CA ASN A 4 -9.84 -7.55 -54.09
C ASN A 4 -10.54 -8.28 -52.96
N ASN A 5 -11.20 -9.37 -53.26
CA ASN A 5 -11.52 -10.40 -52.26
C ASN A 5 -10.20 -11.12 -51.99
N GLU A 6 -9.41 -10.58 -51.09
CA GLU A 6 -8.35 -11.36 -50.46
C GLU A 6 -9.04 -12.51 -49.73
N VAL A 7 -8.99 -13.67 -50.35
CA VAL A 7 -9.29 -14.94 -49.70
C VAL A 7 -8.31 -15.05 -48.53
N PHE A 8 -8.80 -14.79 -47.35
CA PHE A 8 -8.04 -15.09 -46.13
C PHE A 8 -7.70 -16.57 -46.20
N ASP A 9 -6.46 -16.88 -46.52
CA ASP A 9 -5.94 -18.24 -46.51
C ASP A 9 -6.20 -18.81 -45.12
N TYR A 10 -7.23 -19.65 -45.02
CA TYR A 10 -7.57 -20.37 -43.82
C TYR A 10 -6.39 -21.32 -43.46
N ASN A 11 -5.49 -20.84 -42.60
CA ASN A 11 -4.41 -21.68 -42.13
C ASN A 11 -4.94 -22.54 -40.97
N PRO A 12 -5.09 -23.86 -41.15
CA PRO A 12 -5.64 -24.75 -40.14
C PRO A 12 -4.81 -24.84 -38.87
N GLU A 13 -3.55 -24.40 -38.90
CA GLU A 13 -2.70 -24.35 -37.70
C GLU A 13 -3.14 -23.26 -36.71
N TYR A 14 -3.63 -22.11 -37.23
CA TYR A 14 -4.18 -21.05 -36.36
C TYR A 14 -5.49 -21.50 -35.69
N ALA A 15 -6.31 -22.26 -36.36
CA ALA A 15 -7.55 -22.78 -35.79
C ALA A 15 -7.30 -23.76 -34.61
N LYS A 16 -6.20 -24.50 -34.63
CA LYS A 16 -5.81 -25.40 -33.54
C LYS A 16 -5.34 -24.63 -32.29
N LEU A 17 -4.58 -23.54 -32.48
CA LEU A 17 -4.12 -22.70 -31.37
C LEU A 17 -5.30 -22.06 -30.63
N TYR A 18 -6.33 -21.58 -31.34
CA TYR A 18 -7.53 -21.02 -30.71
C TYR A 18 -8.45 -22.09 -30.08
N GLN A 19 -8.37 -23.35 -30.48
CA GLN A 19 -9.13 -24.44 -29.86
C GLN A 19 -8.45 -24.99 -28.59
N GLU A 20 -7.13 -24.97 -28.51
CA GLU A 20 -6.40 -25.35 -27.30
C GLU A 20 -6.66 -24.32 -26.16
N ASP A 21 -6.65 -23.02 -26.44
CA ASP A 21 -6.91 -21.97 -25.45
C ASP A 21 -8.34 -22.01 -24.86
N ASN A 22 -9.33 -22.51 -25.60
CA ASN A 22 -10.70 -22.59 -25.11
C ASN A 22 -11.05 -23.89 -24.37
N ASN A 23 -10.21 -24.91 -24.43
CA ASN A 23 -10.44 -26.17 -23.71
C ASN A 23 -9.81 -26.23 -22.31
N GLU A 24 -8.91 -25.28 -21.97
CA GLU A 24 -8.33 -25.20 -20.63
C GLU A 24 -9.18 -24.42 -19.62
N GLN A 25 -10.32 -23.87 -20.01
CA GLN A 25 -11.16 -23.02 -19.16
C GLN A 25 -12.33 -23.76 -18.48
N SER A 26 -12.33 -25.09 -18.44
CA SER A 26 -13.37 -25.84 -17.72
C SER A 26 -12.80 -27.00 -16.92
N SER A 27 -12.11 -26.71 -15.85
CA SER A 27 -11.98 -27.60 -14.68
C SER A 27 -11.75 -26.78 -13.42
N PRO A 28 -12.69 -26.80 -12.46
CA PRO A 28 -12.42 -26.29 -11.15
C PRO A 28 -11.75 -27.41 -10.35
N ASP A 29 -10.45 -27.49 -10.36
CA ASP A 29 -9.77 -28.32 -9.39
C ASP A 29 -8.53 -27.62 -8.82
N THR A 30 -8.67 -27.45 -7.56
CA THR A 30 -7.78 -27.10 -6.48
C THR A 30 -6.38 -27.67 -6.66
N SER A 31 -5.46 -26.86 -7.08
CA SER A 31 -4.07 -26.93 -6.65
C SER A 31 -3.39 -25.61 -7.00
N ASP A 32 -2.98 -24.89 -5.95
CA ASP A 32 -2.11 -23.70 -6.00
C ASP A 32 -0.73 -24.04 -6.60
N GLU A 33 -0.70 -24.51 -7.81
CA GLU A 33 0.51 -24.50 -8.63
C GLU A 33 0.53 -23.18 -9.40
N GLN A 34 1.15 -22.17 -8.79
CA GLN A 34 1.57 -20.95 -9.41
C GLN A 34 2.36 -21.28 -10.68
N LEU A 35 1.66 -21.33 -11.83
CA LEU A 35 2.28 -21.30 -13.14
C LEU A 35 3.11 -20.02 -13.24
N LEU A 36 4.40 -20.15 -12.98
CA LEU A 36 5.41 -19.13 -13.20
C LEU A 36 5.39 -18.78 -14.70
N PRO A 37 5.14 -17.52 -15.09
CA PRO A 37 5.28 -17.12 -16.47
C PRO A 37 6.75 -17.29 -16.86
N ALA A 38 6.99 -18.13 -17.87
CA ALA A 38 8.31 -18.66 -18.26
C ALA A 38 9.28 -17.61 -18.86
N ASN A 39 9.07 -16.30 -18.66
CA ASN A 39 9.88 -15.27 -19.32
C ASN A 39 10.11 -13.98 -18.52
N GLU A 40 9.97 -14.02 -17.19
CA GLU A 40 10.35 -12.87 -16.36
C GLU A 40 11.82 -12.98 -15.98
N SER A 41 12.57 -11.91 -16.24
CA SER A 41 13.99 -11.85 -15.89
C SER A 41 14.17 -11.95 -14.37
N PRO A 42 15.23 -12.59 -13.85
CA PRO A 42 15.47 -12.76 -12.40
C PRO A 42 15.46 -11.43 -11.60
N GLY A 43 15.66 -10.30 -12.26
CA GLY A 43 15.61 -8.96 -11.68
C GLY A 43 14.19 -8.48 -11.36
N GLU A 44 13.21 -8.79 -12.21
CA GLU A 44 11.82 -8.34 -12.02
C GLU A 44 11.14 -8.99 -10.82
N PHE A 45 11.41 -10.27 -10.56
CA PHE A 45 10.89 -10.96 -9.37
C PHE A 45 11.40 -10.36 -8.06
N SER A 46 12.68 -9.97 -8.02
CA SER A 46 13.27 -9.34 -6.82
C SER A 46 12.63 -7.97 -6.55
N ASP A 47 12.37 -7.19 -7.59
CA ASP A 47 11.79 -5.87 -7.51
C ASP A 47 10.31 -5.91 -7.11
N GLN A 48 9.53 -6.83 -7.65
CA GLN A 48 8.14 -7.03 -7.25
C GLN A 48 8.02 -7.52 -5.79
N ALA A 49 8.89 -8.42 -5.36
CA ALA A 49 8.92 -8.89 -3.98
C ALA A 49 9.29 -7.77 -3.01
N ALA A 50 10.25 -6.91 -3.36
CA ALA A 50 10.61 -5.72 -2.59
C ALA A 50 9.44 -4.72 -2.50
N GLY A 51 8.75 -4.47 -3.62
CA GLY A 51 7.57 -3.62 -3.68
C GLY A 51 6.41 -4.12 -2.80
N LYS A 52 6.12 -5.42 -2.84
CA LYS A 52 5.08 -6.03 -1.99
C LYS A 52 5.42 -5.92 -0.50
N ARG A 53 6.69 -6.15 -0.12
CA ARG A 53 7.15 -5.98 1.27
C ARG A 53 7.00 -4.52 1.72
N ALA A 54 7.43 -3.56 0.92
CA ALA A 54 7.29 -2.14 1.21
C ALA A 54 5.81 -1.72 1.35
N ALA A 55 4.91 -2.24 0.51
CA ALA A 55 3.47 -2.01 0.62
C ALA A 55 2.89 -2.54 1.94
N ASN A 56 3.28 -3.76 2.33
CA ASN A 56 2.84 -4.36 3.59
C ASN A 56 3.36 -3.58 4.80
N PHE A 57 4.61 -3.12 4.79
CA PHE A 57 5.16 -2.26 5.85
C PHE A 57 4.44 -0.91 5.91
N SER A 58 4.11 -0.29 4.77
CA SER A 58 3.33 0.94 4.75
C SER A 58 1.96 0.76 5.43
N LEU A 59 1.29 -0.36 5.17
CA LEU A 59 0.02 -0.68 5.80
C LEU A 59 0.17 -0.97 7.29
N LEU A 60 1.21 -1.73 7.68
CA LEU A 60 1.52 -2.04 9.08
C LEU A 60 1.73 -0.74 9.89
N PHE A 61 2.50 0.22 9.37
CA PHE A 61 2.73 1.50 10.04
C PHE A 61 1.45 2.33 10.16
N ALA A 62 0.54 2.24 9.18
CA ALA A 62 -0.75 2.90 9.23
C ALA A 62 -1.62 2.41 10.41
N PHE A 63 -1.56 1.12 10.74
CA PHE A 63 -2.26 0.57 11.91
C PHE A 63 -1.52 0.78 13.22
N LEU A 64 -0.18 0.74 13.17
CA LEU A 64 0.65 0.88 14.36
C LEU A 64 0.63 2.31 14.90
N SER A 65 0.56 3.30 14.02
CA SER A 65 0.56 4.72 14.39
C SER A 65 -0.57 5.10 15.35
N PRO A 66 -1.87 4.82 15.08
CA PRO A 66 -2.94 5.13 16.01
C PRO A 66 -2.80 4.35 17.34
N LEU A 67 -2.25 3.13 17.31
CA LEU A 67 -2.00 2.35 18.51
C LEU A 67 -1.03 3.08 19.45
N PHE A 68 0.10 3.57 18.94
CA PHE A 68 1.06 4.33 19.72
C PHE A 68 0.50 5.67 20.19
N PHE A 69 -0.32 6.33 19.39
CA PHE A 69 -0.99 7.56 19.79
C PHE A 69 -1.92 7.32 20.98
N PHE A 70 -2.78 6.30 20.91
CA PHE A 70 -3.68 5.95 22.02
C PHE A 70 -2.92 5.48 23.24
N LEU A 71 -1.84 4.73 23.07
CA LEU A 71 -1.00 4.28 24.17
C LEU A 71 -0.34 5.48 24.88
N GLY A 72 0.23 6.42 24.12
CA GLY A 72 0.81 7.64 24.67
C GLY A 72 -0.23 8.49 25.41
N PHE A 73 -1.43 8.64 24.83
CA PHE A 73 -2.54 9.33 25.47
C PHE A 73 -2.98 8.64 26.76
N TRP A 74 -3.08 7.31 26.76
CA TRP A 74 -3.40 6.53 27.96
C TRP A 74 -2.35 6.71 29.06
N CYS A 75 -1.06 6.69 28.70
CA CYS A 75 0.04 6.94 29.63
C CYS A 75 -0.04 8.36 30.22
N LEU A 76 -0.41 9.36 29.42
CA LEU A 76 -0.62 10.72 29.89
C LEU A 76 -1.75 10.82 30.93
N VAL A 77 -2.90 10.19 30.64
CA VAL A 77 -4.04 10.14 31.58
C VAL A 77 -3.67 9.44 32.91
N LYS A 78 -2.78 8.46 32.84
CA LYS A 78 -2.27 7.76 34.04
C LYS A 78 -1.20 8.53 34.81
N GLY A 79 -0.78 9.70 34.31
CA GLY A 79 0.21 10.55 35.02
C GLY A 79 1.64 10.04 34.90
N LEU A 80 1.97 9.23 33.86
CA LEU A 80 3.31 8.68 33.64
C LEU A 80 4.33 9.72 33.10
N GLY A 81 3.96 11.01 33.09
CA GLY A 81 4.87 12.13 32.84
C GLY A 81 5.50 12.15 31.45
N GLU A 82 6.80 12.45 31.38
CA GLU A 82 7.54 12.67 30.13
C GLU A 82 7.54 11.47 29.17
N SER A 83 7.51 10.26 29.70
CA SER A 83 7.49 9.03 28.90
C SER A 83 6.26 8.94 28.00
N SER A 84 5.13 9.51 28.41
CA SER A 84 3.89 9.51 27.63
C SER A 84 4.00 10.34 26.36
N LEU A 85 4.69 11.46 26.42
CA LEU A 85 4.94 12.33 25.26
C LEU A 85 5.85 11.66 24.25
N GLN A 86 6.91 10.98 24.70
CA GLN A 86 7.81 10.23 23.83
C GLN A 86 7.09 9.12 23.06
N VAL A 87 6.20 8.36 23.75
CA VAL A 87 5.39 7.32 23.11
C VAL A 87 4.42 7.93 22.09
N ALA A 88 3.77 9.04 22.41
CA ALA A 88 2.85 9.71 21.50
C ALA A 88 3.56 10.24 20.23
N LEU A 89 4.81 10.73 20.38
CA LEU A 89 5.62 11.23 19.25
C LEU A 89 6.06 10.13 18.27
N LEU A 90 6.02 8.86 18.65
CA LEU A 90 6.25 7.76 17.72
C LEU A 90 5.18 7.67 16.63
N ALA A 91 3.95 8.10 16.90
CA ALA A 91 2.86 8.04 15.95
C ALA A 91 3.14 8.83 14.65
N PRO A 92 3.51 10.14 14.68
CA PRO A 92 3.82 10.86 13.46
C PRO A 92 5.07 10.33 12.75
N ILE A 93 6.07 9.84 13.48
CA ILE A 93 7.26 9.22 12.90
C ILE A 93 6.87 7.97 12.09
N LEU A 94 6.02 7.10 12.65
CA LEU A 94 5.53 5.92 11.96
C LEU A 94 4.71 6.28 10.72
N ASN A 95 3.90 7.33 10.76
CA ASN A 95 3.16 7.81 9.58
C ASN A 95 4.12 8.27 8.48
N ILE A 96 5.19 9.01 8.80
CA ILE A 96 6.19 9.46 7.83
C ILE A 96 6.92 8.26 7.21
N LEU A 97 7.34 7.29 8.03
CA LEU A 97 7.97 6.06 7.55
C LEU A 97 7.00 5.25 6.68
N GLY A 98 5.73 5.18 7.05
CA GLY A 98 4.69 4.51 6.26
C GLY A 98 4.47 5.18 4.90
N ILE A 99 4.50 6.50 4.82
CA ILE A 99 4.44 7.26 3.56
C ILE A 99 5.66 6.93 2.70
N TRP A 100 6.86 6.96 3.28
CA TRP A 100 8.09 6.60 2.55
C TRP A 100 8.01 5.19 1.95
N GLN A 101 7.62 4.21 2.77
CA GLN A 101 7.46 2.83 2.30
C GLN A 101 6.40 2.72 1.19
N GLY A 102 5.31 3.48 1.29
CA GLY A 102 4.29 3.55 0.25
C GLY A 102 4.82 4.10 -1.08
N PHE A 103 5.68 5.13 -1.05
CA PHE A 103 6.34 5.64 -2.24
C PHE A 103 7.36 4.64 -2.81
N THR A 104 8.13 3.97 -1.95
CA THR A 104 9.07 2.93 -2.36
C THR A 104 8.34 1.79 -3.07
N ALA A 105 7.21 1.32 -2.52
CA ALA A 105 6.40 0.30 -3.15
C ALA A 105 5.90 0.71 -4.54
N ARG A 106 5.50 1.97 -4.72
CA ARG A 106 5.10 2.50 -6.03
C ARG A 106 6.23 2.54 -7.05
N ARG A 107 7.46 2.86 -6.62
CA ARG A 107 8.64 2.83 -7.49
C ARG A 107 8.94 1.44 -8.03
N HIS A 108 8.62 0.40 -7.26
CA HIS A 108 8.72 -1.01 -7.68
C HIS A 108 7.44 -1.53 -8.36
N GLY A 109 6.58 -0.64 -8.87
CA GLY A 109 5.39 -1.01 -9.62
C GLY A 109 4.24 -1.61 -8.80
N THR A 110 4.36 -1.66 -7.46
CA THR A 110 3.34 -2.24 -6.59
C THR A 110 2.29 -1.21 -6.18
N ARG A 111 1.01 -1.59 -6.19
CA ARG A 111 -0.09 -0.73 -5.73
C ARG A 111 -0.09 -0.64 -4.20
N ALA A 112 0.41 0.49 -3.66
CA ALA A 112 0.46 0.77 -2.22
C ALA A 112 -0.41 1.96 -1.81
N SER A 113 -1.51 2.21 -2.55
CA SER A 113 -2.36 3.40 -2.33
C SER A 113 -3.03 3.39 -0.95
N GLY A 114 -3.45 2.24 -0.44
CA GLY A 114 -4.12 2.13 0.86
C GLY A 114 -3.25 2.60 2.02
N GLY A 115 -2.02 2.07 2.14
CA GLY A 115 -1.08 2.47 3.19
C GLY A 115 -0.70 3.95 3.09
N LEU A 116 -0.50 4.46 1.87
CA LEU A 116 -0.13 5.85 1.64
C LEU A 116 -1.25 6.83 2.05
N ILE A 117 -2.50 6.53 1.71
CA ILE A 117 -3.67 7.35 2.09
C ILE A 117 -3.87 7.32 3.60
N LEU A 118 -3.83 6.13 4.23
CA LEU A 118 -4.03 5.99 5.66
C LEU A 118 -2.94 6.70 6.48
N ASN A 119 -1.67 6.56 6.11
CA ASN A 119 -0.58 7.26 6.78
C ASN A 119 -0.65 8.78 6.56
N GLY A 120 -1.01 9.23 5.36
CA GLY A 120 -1.22 10.64 5.06
C GLY A 120 -2.36 11.24 5.88
N LEU A 121 -3.50 10.55 5.96
CA LEU A 121 -4.64 10.96 6.78
C LEU A 121 -4.27 10.99 8.26
N GLY A 122 -3.57 9.96 8.76
CA GLY A 122 -3.07 9.91 10.13
C GLY A 122 -2.17 11.09 10.49
N LEU A 123 -1.27 11.46 9.57
CA LEU A 123 -0.38 12.62 9.74
C LEU A 123 -1.18 13.93 9.77
N CYS A 124 -2.17 14.11 8.90
CA CYS A 124 -3.03 15.29 8.87
C CYS A 124 -3.83 15.43 10.17
N ILE A 125 -4.38 14.33 10.69
CA ILE A 125 -5.12 14.32 11.96
C ILE A 125 -4.17 14.72 13.10
N PHE A 126 -2.96 14.16 13.13
CA PHE A 126 -1.97 14.49 14.15
C PHE A 126 -1.59 15.97 14.14
N ILE A 127 -1.32 16.54 12.97
CA ILE A 127 -1.01 17.96 12.81
C ILE A 127 -2.21 18.83 13.26
N GLY A 128 -3.44 18.43 12.91
CA GLY A 128 -4.65 19.12 13.32
C GLY A 128 -4.83 19.16 14.83
N ILE A 129 -4.60 18.03 15.51
CA ILE A 129 -4.66 17.94 16.97
C ILE A 129 -3.56 18.80 17.61
N ALA A 130 -2.34 18.76 17.11
CA ALA A 130 -1.23 19.56 17.61
C ALA A 130 -1.52 21.07 17.45
N ALA A 131 -2.03 21.50 16.31
CA ALA A 131 -2.44 22.88 16.07
C ALA A 131 -3.54 23.31 17.04
N LEU A 132 -4.54 22.47 17.27
CA LEU A 132 -5.63 22.75 18.20
C LEU A 132 -5.10 22.94 19.64
N ILE A 133 -4.19 22.06 20.09
CA ILE A 133 -3.56 22.18 21.41
C ILE A 133 -2.80 23.49 21.54
N LEU A 134 -2.05 23.90 20.52
CA LEU A 134 -1.32 25.16 20.50
C LEU A 134 -2.26 26.36 20.58
N LEU A 135 -3.38 26.34 19.83
CA LEU A 135 -4.38 27.40 19.87
C LEU A 135 -5.01 27.54 21.25
N ILE A 136 -5.36 26.42 21.89
CA ILE A 136 -5.90 26.42 23.25
C ILE A 136 -4.86 26.96 24.24
N ALA A 137 -3.61 26.54 24.14
CA ALA A 137 -2.54 27.03 25.00
C ALA A 137 -2.33 28.55 24.87
N GLN A 138 -2.37 29.07 23.63
CA GLN A 138 -2.28 30.52 23.39
C GLN A 138 -3.48 31.27 23.97
N ALA A 139 -4.70 30.76 23.79
CA ALA A 139 -5.89 31.38 24.33
C ALA A 139 -5.85 31.46 25.86
N LEU A 140 -5.36 30.40 26.53
CA LEU A 140 -5.22 30.37 27.97
C LEU A 140 -4.10 31.30 28.49
N SER A 141 -3.00 31.43 27.74
CA SER A 141 -1.90 32.32 28.11
C SER A 141 -2.23 33.83 27.96
N GLY A 142 -3.20 34.15 27.11
CA GLY A 142 -3.66 35.55 26.92
C GLY A 142 -4.69 36.02 27.97
N ILE A 143 -5.11 35.16 28.88
CA ILE A 143 -6.10 35.44 29.92
C ILE A 143 -5.41 35.90 31.26
N ASN A 144 -4.10 35.69 31.41
CA ASN A 144 -3.30 36.17 32.51
C ASN A 144 -2.68 37.53 32.25
#